data_974bbb789ea22a6377f8541fa1595dcd
#
_entry.id   974bbb789ea22a6377f8541fa1595dcd
#
_cell.length_a   1.000
_cell.length_b   1.000
_cell.length_c   1.000
_cell.angle_alpha   90.00
_cell.angle_beta   90.00
_cell.angle_gamma   90.00
#
_symmetry.space_group_name_H-M   'P 1'
#
loop_
_entity.id
_entity.type
_entity.pdbx_description
1 polymer ?
#
loop_
_entity_poly.entity_id
_entity_poly.type
_entity_poly.pdbx_seq_one_letter_code
_entity_poly.pdbx_strand_id
1 'polypeptide(L)'
;VALGAALAVVVAAQQGLQAADRQQVTAPRFAVDPLWPKPLPNHWILGSVIGVGVDSRDHVFIIHRGDSTLNQRTEAGADATPPIGECCRSAPPILEFDPAGNLVKAWGGPGAGYQWPASNHGITLDDKDNVWIGGNGPRDSHILKFSHDGQFIAQFGTPNQGVASNDSTHFGRVAKIAFDAPRGEAYLADGYGNKRVAVIDMGTGKVKRFWGAYGNTPDDTRLPPYDPSAPLAQQFRNPVHCADPAADGLVYVCDRPNNRIQVFQRDGKFVKEVRIAPLTRGDGAVWDIAFSRDAAQKYLYLADGKNEKVYVMDRQSLEVLTSFGDGGRQPGQFFAVHSIATDSKGNIYTTETYEGKRLQKFRFLGTGSVKRGHQGVPWPTTAAPAARR
;
A
#
# COMPACT_ATOMS: atom_id res chain seq x y z
N VAL A 1 -22.14 -24.60 42.29
CA VAL A 1 -21.09 -25.35 41.57
C VAL A 1 -20.93 -24.82 40.13
N ALA A 2 -22.02 -24.51 39.43
CA ALA A 2 -21.96 -24.00 38.03
C ALA A 2 -21.30 -22.61 37.89
N LEU A 3 -21.52 -21.69 38.87
CA LEU A 3 -20.90 -20.33 38.80
C LEU A 3 -19.38 -20.38 39.01
N GLY A 4 -18.87 -21.26 39.86
CA GLY A 4 -17.42 -21.41 40.08
C GLY A 4 -16.68 -21.97 38.86
N ALA A 5 -17.30 -22.89 38.10
CA ALA A 5 -16.72 -23.45 36.88
C ALA A 5 -16.67 -22.43 35.77
N ALA A 6 -17.71 -21.59 35.61
CA ALA A 6 -17.72 -20.52 34.61
C ALA A 6 -16.67 -19.45 34.89
N LEU A 7 -16.47 -19.07 36.15
CA LEU A 7 -15.45 -18.10 36.58
C LEU A 7 -14.04 -18.63 36.32
N ALA A 8 -13.78 -19.91 36.59
CA ALA A 8 -12.49 -20.54 36.34
C ALA A 8 -12.15 -20.63 34.84
N VAL A 9 -13.12 -20.90 33.98
CA VAL A 9 -12.94 -20.92 32.53
C VAL A 9 -12.65 -19.53 31.99
N VAL A 10 -13.32 -18.49 32.48
CA VAL A 10 -13.07 -17.10 32.07
C VAL A 10 -11.67 -16.64 32.51
N VAL A 11 -11.26 -16.96 33.74
CA VAL A 11 -9.92 -16.62 34.25
C VAL A 11 -8.84 -17.39 33.49
N ALA A 12 -9.03 -18.66 33.19
CA ALA A 12 -8.07 -19.45 32.39
C ALA A 12 -7.97 -18.93 30.93
N ALA A 13 -9.09 -18.54 30.33
CA ALA A 13 -9.10 -17.94 29.01
C ALA A 13 -8.41 -16.56 29.00
N GLN A 14 -8.64 -15.72 30.00
CA GLN A 14 -7.93 -14.45 30.17
C GLN A 14 -6.44 -14.64 30.45
N GLN A 15 -6.04 -15.61 31.22
CA GLN A 15 -4.63 -15.94 31.46
C GLN A 15 -3.97 -16.50 30.22
N GLY A 16 -4.66 -17.31 29.43
CA GLY A 16 -4.19 -17.83 28.14
C GLY A 16 -3.99 -16.70 27.11
N LEU A 17 -4.92 -15.75 27.03
CA LEU A 17 -4.80 -14.56 26.19
C LEU A 17 -3.64 -13.65 26.63
N GLN A 18 -3.47 -13.43 27.94
CA GLN A 18 -2.36 -12.66 28.50
C GLN A 18 -1.00 -13.37 28.31
N ALA A 19 -0.96 -14.69 28.39
CA ALA A 19 0.26 -15.47 28.15
C ALA A 19 0.67 -15.43 26.66
N ALA A 20 -0.29 -15.56 25.74
CA ALA A 20 -0.04 -15.43 24.31
C ALA A 20 0.46 -14.00 23.93
N ASP A 21 -0.09 -12.97 24.57
CA ASP A 21 0.29 -11.58 24.36
C ASP A 21 1.70 -11.23 24.93
N ARG A 22 2.23 -12.03 25.82
CA ARG A 22 3.60 -11.90 26.40
C ARG A 22 4.66 -12.68 25.63
N GLN A 23 4.26 -13.52 24.68
CA GLN A 23 5.21 -14.35 23.96
C GLN A 23 6.10 -13.48 23.04
N GLN A 24 7.41 -13.62 23.19
CA GLN A 24 8.39 -12.95 22.33
C GLN A 24 8.57 -13.69 21.01
N VAL A 25 8.86 -12.95 19.95
CA VAL A 25 9.21 -13.46 18.61
C VAL A 25 10.35 -12.64 18.04
N THR A 26 11.18 -13.26 17.21
CA THR A 26 12.22 -12.54 16.49
C THR A 26 11.64 -11.94 15.22
N ALA A 27 11.63 -10.60 15.13
CA ALA A 27 11.10 -9.87 13.98
C ALA A 27 11.81 -8.52 13.80
N PRO A 28 11.65 -7.87 12.64
CA PRO A 28 12.06 -6.48 12.40
C PRO A 28 11.48 -5.52 13.42
N ARG A 29 12.32 -4.57 13.84
CA ARG A 29 11.96 -3.48 14.77
C ARG A 29 12.08 -2.15 14.05
N PHE A 30 11.19 -1.23 14.39
CA PHE A 30 11.14 0.08 13.77
C PHE A 30 11.00 1.19 14.82
N ALA A 31 11.47 2.41 14.45
CA ALA A 31 11.14 3.65 15.16
C ALA A 31 10.67 4.68 14.13
N VAL A 32 9.58 5.37 14.43
CA VAL A 32 9.12 6.46 13.56
C VAL A 32 10.15 7.58 13.54
N ASP A 33 10.36 8.20 12.37
CA ASP A 33 11.09 9.44 12.22
C ASP A 33 10.09 10.61 12.17
N PRO A 34 9.87 11.31 13.29
CA PRO A 34 8.81 12.31 13.37
C PRO A 34 9.12 13.60 12.61
N LEU A 35 10.38 13.79 12.18
CA LEU A 35 10.83 14.96 11.44
C LEU A 35 11.03 14.69 9.94
N TRP A 36 10.57 13.53 9.46
CA TRP A 36 10.59 13.15 8.06
C TRP A 36 9.15 12.99 7.51
N PRO A 37 8.81 13.57 6.34
CA PRO A 37 9.60 14.50 5.54
C PRO A 37 9.70 15.88 6.21
N LYS A 38 10.58 16.72 5.66
CA LYS A 38 10.67 18.12 6.07
C LYS A 38 9.46 18.91 5.56
N PRO A 39 9.16 20.08 6.16
CA PRO A 39 8.07 20.94 5.71
C PRO A 39 8.16 21.26 4.21
N LEU A 40 7.02 21.25 3.53
CA LEU A 40 6.95 21.59 2.12
C LEU A 40 7.10 23.10 1.91
N PRO A 41 7.74 23.53 0.81
CA PRO A 41 7.84 24.95 0.44
C PRO A 41 6.48 25.49 -0.07
N ASN A 42 6.43 26.77 -0.40
CA ASN A 42 5.33 27.43 -1.13
C ASN A 42 3.97 27.32 -0.45
N HIS A 43 3.92 27.12 0.87
CA HIS A 43 2.69 26.84 1.61
C HIS A 43 1.92 25.61 1.07
N TRP A 44 2.63 24.67 0.48
CA TRP A 44 2.02 23.44 -0.04
C TRP A 44 1.59 22.50 1.08
N ILE A 45 0.43 21.89 0.85
CA ILE A 45 -0.12 20.82 1.71
C ILE A 45 -0.49 19.62 0.86
N LEU A 46 -0.51 18.46 1.51
CA LEU A 46 -0.89 17.19 0.88
C LEU A 46 -2.40 16.95 1.04
N GLY A 47 -3.03 16.49 -0.02
CA GLY A 47 -4.31 15.78 0.08
C GLY A 47 -4.11 14.32 0.44
N SER A 48 -5.14 13.48 0.24
CA SER A 48 -5.05 12.03 0.46
C SER A 48 -3.85 11.45 -0.27
N VAL A 49 -2.88 10.89 0.45
CA VAL A 49 -1.67 10.29 -0.13
C VAL A 49 -1.94 8.82 -0.38
N ILE A 50 -2.00 8.43 -1.66
CA ILE A 50 -2.54 7.12 -2.08
C ILE A 50 -1.48 6.20 -2.69
N GLY A 51 -0.24 6.61 -2.78
CA GLY A 51 0.83 5.76 -3.29
C GLY A 51 2.20 6.21 -2.82
N VAL A 52 3.12 5.26 -2.65
CA VAL A 52 4.53 5.47 -2.34
C VAL A 52 5.39 4.49 -3.12
N GLY A 53 6.47 4.97 -3.71
CA GLY A 53 7.53 4.19 -4.35
C GLY A 53 8.90 4.68 -3.92
N VAL A 54 9.91 3.85 -4.03
CA VAL A 54 11.31 4.17 -3.70
C VAL A 54 12.18 3.84 -4.89
N ASP A 55 13.03 4.78 -5.31
CA ASP A 55 13.95 4.61 -6.43
C ASP A 55 15.26 3.90 -6.03
N SER A 56 16.14 3.68 -7.01
CA SER A 56 17.44 3.02 -6.81
C SER A 56 18.41 3.80 -5.92
N ARG A 57 18.16 5.09 -5.64
CA ARG A 57 18.95 5.99 -4.79
C ARG A 57 18.32 6.21 -3.41
N ASP A 58 17.30 5.45 -3.06
CA ASP A 58 16.47 5.61 -1.86
C ASP A 58 15.68 6.93 -1.81
N HIS A 59 15.44 7.60 -2.96
CA HIS A 59 14.49 8.70 -3.02
C HIS A 59 13.07 8.16 -2.96
N VAL A 60 12.22 8.88 -2.27
CA VAL A 60 10.84 8.49 -2.00
C VAL A 60 9.88 9.31 -2.84
N PHE A 61 9.15 8.64 -3.69
CA PHE A 61 8.11 9.22 -4.53
C PHE A 61 6.75 8.97 -3.88
N ILE A 62 5.92 10.00 -3.83
CA ILE A 62 4.52 9.85 -3.46
C ILE A 62 3.61 10.39 -4.55
N ILE A 63 2.39 9.88 -4.57
CA ILE A 63 1.30 10.47 -5.34
C ILE A 63 0.12 10.77 -4.42
N HIS A 64 -0.45 11.96 -4.54
CA HIS A 64 -1.58 12.39 -3.72
C HIS A 64 -2.67 13.07 -4.56
N ARG A 65 -3.84 13.22 -3.97
CA ARG A 65 -5.04 13.81 -4.56
C ARG A 65 -5.32 15.17 -3.95
N GLY A 66 -4.43 16.14 -4.21
CA GLY A 66 -4.58 17.48 -3.64
C GLY A 66 -5.89 18.13 -4.03
N ASP A 67 -6.10 18.37 -5.31
CA ASP A 67 -7.23 19.15 -5.82
C ASP A 67 -8.62 18.55 -5.50
N SER A 68 -8.70 17.22 -5.35
CA SER A 68 -9.97 16.53 -5.12
C SER A 68 -10.25 16.17 -3.66
N THR A 69 -9.28 16.31 -2.77
CA THR A 69 -9.42 15.88 -1.36
C THR A 69 -9.08 16.96 -0.34
N LEU A 70 -8.54 18.10 -0.77
CA LEU A 70 -8.37 19.28 0.08
C LEU A 70 -9.60 20.16 0.01
N ASN A 71 -10.09 20.53 1.18
CA ASN A 71 -11.20 21.45 1.31
C ASN A 71 -10.69 22.90 1.22
N GLN A 72 -11.08 23.62 0.17
CA GLN A 72 -10.65 25.01 -0.01
C GLN A 72 -11.10 25.93 1.13
N ARG A 73 -12.25 25.66 1.77
CA ARG A 73 -12.75 26.47 2.86
C ARG A 73 -11.93 26.34 4.16
N THR A 74 -11.35 25.18 4.40
CA THR A 74 -10.71 24.86 5.69
C THR A 74 -9.23 24.53 5.60
N GLU A 75 -8.73 24.19 4.40
CA GLU A 75 -7.36 23.68 4.20
C GLU A 75 -6.60 24.47 3.13
N ALA A 76 -7.11 24.53 1.89
CA ALA A 76 -6.42 25.12 0.73
C ALA A 76 -7.08 26.44 0.30
N GLY A 77 -7.23 27.37 1.23
CA GLY A 77 -7.94 28.63 1.00
C GLY A 77 -7.33 29.55 -0.07
N ALA A 78 -6.01 29.42 -0.31
CA ALA A 78 -5.34 30.17 -1.34
C ALA A 78 -5.59 29.64 -2.77
N ASP A 79 -6.16 28.42 -2.92
CA ASP A 79 -6.54 27.83 -4.20
C ASP A 79 -7.99 28.17 -4.61
N ALA A 80 -8.76 28.80 -3.73
CA ALA A 80 -10.11 29.24 -4.06
C ALA A 80 -10.08 30.41 -5.06
N THR A 81 -11.19 30.58 -5.80
CA THR A 81 -11.33 31.68 -6.75
C THR A 81 -12.61 32.49 -6.44
N PRO A 82 -12.50 33.74 -5.89
CA PRO A 82 -11.26 34.37 -5.43
C PRO A 82 -10.69 33.67 -4.18
N PRO A 83 -9.40 33.85 -3.85
CA PRO A 83 -8.81 33.29 -2.64
C PRO A 83 -9.57 33.73 -1.38
N ILE A 84 -9.79 32.77 -0.46
CA ILE A 84 -10.49 33.01 0.83
C ILE A 84 -9.53 32.90 2.02
N GLY A 85 -8.24 32.66 1.76
CA GLY A 85 -7.16 32.60 2.76
C GLY A 85 -5.82 32.91 2.12
N GLU A 86 -4.84 33.32 2.94
CA GLU A 86 -3.46 33.56 2.50
C GLU A 86 -2.67 32.25 2.42
N CYS A 87 -3.09 31.23 3.15
CA CYS A 87 -2.59 29.87 3.15
C CYS A 87 -3.77 28.91 2.89
N CYS A 88 -3.59 27.73 2.40
CA CYS A 88 -2.44 27.09 1.83
C CYS A 88 -2.81 26.63 0.41
N ARG A 89 -1.89 25.95 -0.29
CA ARG A 89 -2.11 25.48 -1.66
C ARG A 89 -1.90 23.98 -1.75
N SER A 90 -2.64 23.32 -2.65
CA SER A 90 -2.36 21.95 -3.03
C SER A 90 -0.97 21.83 -3.64
N ALA A 91 -0.17 20.88 -3.17
CA ALA A 91 1.07 20.52 -3.84
C ALA A 91 0.78 19.87 -5.22
N PRO A 92 1.74 19.87 -6.17
CA PRO A 92 1.66 19.04 -7.37
C PRO A 92 1.43 17.57 -7.04
N PRO A 93 0.73 16.79 -7.89
CA PRO A 93 0.32 15.41 -7.57
C PRO A 93 1.42 14.45 -7.20
N ILE A 94 2.63 14.58 -7.76
CA ILE A 94 3.79 13.74 -7.48
C ILE A 94 4.88 14.57 -6.82
N LEU A 95 5.40 14.07 -5.69
CA LEU A 95 6.52 14.67 -4.98
C LEU A 95 7.62 13.62 -4.79
N GLU A 96 8.88 14.05 -4.98
CA GLU A 96 10.09 13.28 -4.76
C GLU A 96 10.84 13.87 -3.55
N PHE A 97 11.17 13.01 -2.59
CA PHE A 97 11.95 13.37 -1.40
C PHE A 97 13.28 12.62 -1.41
N ASP A 98 14.37 13.29 -1.02
CA ASP A 98 15.62 12.61 -0.74
C ASP A 98 15.54 11.76 0.56
N PRO A 99 16.51 10.87 0.85
CA PRO A 99 16.50 10.07 2.06
C PRO A 99 16.49 10.89 3.37
N ALA A 100 16.93 12.16 3.34
CA ALA A 100 16.91 13.08 4.47
C ALA A 100 15.55 13.80 4.63
N GLY A 101 14.62 13.62 3.69
CA GLY A 101 13.28 14.20 3.70
C GLY A 101 13.16 15.58 3.05
N ASN A 102 14.19 16.06 2.36
CA ASN A 102 14.06 17.28 1.57
C ASN A 102 13.25 17.01 0.31
N LEU A 103 12.35 17.92 -0.02
CA LEU A 103 11.68 17.90 -1.32
C LEU A 103 12.69 18.19 -2.44
N VAL A 104 12.87 17.24 -3.35
CA VAL A 104 13.77 17.35 -4.51
C VAL A 104 13.01 17.85 -5.72
N LYS A 105 11.80 17.31 -5.96
CA LYS A 105 11.01 17.62 -7.14
C LYS A 105 9.52 17.48 -6.86
N ALA A 106 8.72 18.26 -7.57
CA ALA A 106 7.26 18.17 -7.55
C ALA A 106 6.73 18.39 -8.98
N TRP A 107 5.84 17.51 -9.45
CA TRP A 107 5.32 17.53 -10.81
C TRP A 107 4.04 16.71 -10.96
N GLY A 108 3.52 16.57 -12.18
CA GLY A 108 2.34 15.78 -12.52
C GLY A 108 1.11 16.63 -12.77
N GLY A 109 0.02 15.96 -13.09
CA GLY A 109 -1.22 16.58 -13.55
C GLY A 109 -1.40 16.49 -15.06
N PRO A 110 -2.46 17.10 -15.61
CA PRO A 110 -2.74 17.10 -17.03
C PRO A 110 -1.58 17.64 -17.88
N GLY A 111 -1.30 17.00 -19.02
CA GLY A 111 -0.21 17.39 -19.92
C GLY A 111 -0.46 16.95 -21.35
N ALA A 112 0.46 17.31 -22.24
CA ALA A 112 0.36 16.98 -23.65
C ALA A 112 0.70 15.50 -23.91
N GLY A 113 -0.08 14.85 -24.78
CA GLY A 113 0.18 13.49 -25.26
C GLY A 113 -0.36 12.36 -24.37
N TYR A 114 -0.94 12.66 -23.23
CA TYR A 114 -1.56 11.67 -22.33
C TYR A 114 -2.80 12.22 -21.62
N GLN A 115 -3.60 11.33 -21.08
CA GLN A 115 -4.69 11.71 -20.19
C GLN A 115 -4.31 11.40 -18.74
N TRP A 116 -4.23 12.46 -17.91
CA TRP A 116 -4.05 12.27 -16.47
C TRP A 116 -5.26 11.57 -15.87
N PRO A 117 -5.07 10.55 -14.98
CA PRO A 117 -6.20 9.87 -14.34
C PRO A 117 -7.12 10.84 -13.60
N ALA A 118 -8.43 10.65 -13.76
CA ALA A 118 -9.43 11.44 -13.04
C ALA A 118 -9.32 11.28 -11.52
N SER A 119 -8.85 10.10 -11.08
CA SER A 119 -8.51 9.82 -9.69
C SER A 119 -7.22 8.98 -9.70
N ASN A 120 -6.06 9.64 -9.67
CA ASN A 120 -4.77 8.98 -9.67
C ASN A 120 -4.66 7.97 -8.51
N HIS A 121 -3.97 6.85 -8.75
CA HIS A 121 -3.83 5.79 -7.76
C HIS A 121 -2.57 4.97 -7.99
N GLY A 122 -1.87 4.68 -6.91
CA GLY A 122 -0.60 3.97 -6.93
C GLY A 122 0.51 4.72 -7.67
N ILE A 123 1.71 4.60 -7.19
CA ILE A 123 2.94 5.05 -7.84
C ILE A 123 4.01 4.00 -7.56
N THR A 124 4.74 3.59 -8.59
CA THR A 124 5.82 2.60 -8.46
C THR A 124 6.92 2.95 -9.45
N LEU A 125 8.16 2.62 -9.13
CA LEU A 125 9.31 2.83 -10.00
C LEU A 125 9.79 1.48 -10.55
N ASP A 126 10.09 1.43 -11.86
CA ASP A 126 10.69 0.26 -12.48
C ASP A 126 12.21 0.20 -12.24
N ASP A 127 12.89 -0.82 -12.73
CA ASP A 127 14.33 -1.02 -12.59
C ASP A 127 15.21 0.04 -13.28
N LYS A 128 14.62 0.93 -14.05
CA LYS A 128 15.25 2.11 -14.68
C LYS A 128 14.81 3.42 -14.04
N ASP A 129 14.21 3.32 -12.86
CA ASP A 129 13.62 4.44 -12.14
C ASP A 129 12.54 5.21 -12.92
N ASN A 130 11.90 4.60 -13.94
CA ASN A 130 10.74 5.23 -14.53
C ASN A 130 9.55 5.13 -13.60
N VAL A 131 8.77 6.20 -13.56
CA VAL A 131 7.60 6.34 -12.71
C VAL A 131 6.36 5.81 -13.43
N TRP A 132 5.66 4.87 -12.80
CA TRP A 132 4.41 4.32 -13.31
C TRP A 132 3.27 4.66 -12.36
N ILE A 133 2.14 5.09 -12.92
CA ILE A 133 0.94 5.43 -12.15
C ILE A 133 -0.31 4.78 -12.74
N GLY A 134 -1.22 4.41 -11.86
CA GLY A 134 -2.57 3.98 -12.22
C GLY A 134 -3.62 5.02 -11.88
N GLY A 135 -4.88 4.61 -11.97
CA GLY A 135 -6.02 5.44 -11.60
C GLY A 135 -7.23 4.59 -11.23
N ASN A 136 -8.08 5.10 -10.35
CA ASN A 136 -9.29 4.41 -9.91
C ASN A 136 -10.59 5.20 -10.14
N GLY A 137 -10.53 6.31 -10.85
CA GLY A 137 -11.70 7.05 -11.28
C GLY A 137 -12.55 6.27 -12.29
N PRO A 138 -13.82 6.64 -12.47
CA PRO A 138 -14.76 5.89 -13.32
C PRO A 138 -14.31 5.67 -14.77
N ARG A 139 -13.40 6.51 -15.26
CA ARG A 139 -12.89 6.50 -16.64
C ARG A 139 -11.39 6.17 -16.74
N ASP A 140 -10.76 5.77 -15.64
CA ASP A 140 -9.34 5.46 -15.57
C ASP A 140 -9.08 4.01 -16.03
N SER A 141 -9.14 3.78 -17.34
CA SER A 141 -8.92 2.47 -17.98
C SER A 141 -7.54 2.36 -18.66
N HIS A 142 -6.58 3.11 -18.14
CA HIS A 142 -5.21 3.22 -18.63
C HIS A 142 -4.22 3.39 -17.48
N ILE A 143 -2.95 3.25 -17.79
CA ILE A 143 -1.81 3.54 -16.91
C ILE A 143 -0.81 4.43 -17.64
N LEU A 144 -0.06 5.22 -16.89
CA LEU A 144 0.93 6.15 -17.44
C LEU A 144 2.33 5.77 -16.98
N LYS A 145 3.29 5.97 -17.88
CA LYS A 145 4.73 5.82 -17.64
C LYS A 145 5.44 7.13 -17.94
N PHE A 146 6.26 7.57 -17.00
CA PHE A 146 7.10 8.75 -17.10
C PHE A 146 8.55 8.38 -16.83
N SER A 147 9.50 9.17 -17.33
CA SER A 147 10.88 9.09 -16.86
C SER A 147 10.97 9.50 -15.39
N HIS A 148 12.10 9.22 -14.75
CA HIS A 148 12.41 9.69 -13.39
C HIS A 148 12.18 11.22 -13.28
N ASP A 149 12.49 11.95 -14.34
CA ASP A 149 12.34 13.40 -14.39
C ASP A 149 10.93 13.91 -14.72
N GLY A 150 9.96 13.02 -14.83
CA GLY A 150 8.57 13.38 -15.11
C GLY A 150 8.26 13.66 -16.60
N GLN A 151 9.15 13.27 -17.52
CA GLN A 151 8.86 13.34 -18.94
C GLN A 151 7.96 12.17 -19.36
N PHE A 152 6.89 12.45 -20.08
CA PHE A 152 5.97 11.42 -20.56
C PHE A 152 6.69 10.42 -21.48
N ILE A 153 6.53 9.14 -21.23
CA ILE A 153 7.09 8.04 -22.04
C ILE A 153 5.99 7.30 -22.78
N ALA A 154 4.97 6.82 -22.05
CA ALA A 154 3.91 6.00 -22.64
C ALA A 154 2.61 6.07 -21.84
N GLN A 155 1.52 5.86 -22.56
CA GLN A 155 0.20 5.53 -22.01
C GLN A 155 -0.19 4.15 -22.52
N PHE A 156 -0.50 3.23 -21.62
CA PHE A 156 -0.97 1.90 -21.96
C PHE A 156 -2.45 1.76 -21.58
N GLY A 157 -3.23 1.16 -22.47
CA GLY A 157 -4.68 1.17 -22.39
C GLY A 157 -5.28 2.47 -22.94
N THR A 158 -6.60 2.48 -23.10
CA THR A 158 -7.35 3.61 -23.63
C THR A 158 -8.27 4.18 -22.54
N PRO A 159 -8.19 5.47 -22.22
CA PRO A 159 -9.10 6.10 -21.28
C PRO A 159 -10.57 5.96 -21.70
N ASN A 160 -11.48 6.09 -20.73
CA ASN A 160 -12.93 6.11 -20.92
C ASN A 160 -13.53 4.79 -21.44
N GLN A 161 -12.84 3.67 -21.28
CA GLN A 161 -13.39 2.35 -21.59
C GLN A 161 -14.20 1.79 -20.42
N GLY A 162 -15.10 0.88 -20.73
CA GLY A 162 -15.82 0.09 -19.73
C GLY A 162 -14.88 -0.86 -18.99
N VAL A 163 -15.38 -1.44 -17.90
CA VAL A 163 -14.68 -2.47 -17.14
C VAL A 163 -15.14 -3.85 -17.56
N ALA A 164 -14.20 -4.76 -17.80
CA ALA A 164 -14.45 -6.16 -18.10
C ALA A 164 -13.21 -6.98 -17.74
N SER A 165 -13.32 -7.84 -16.74
CA SER A 165 -12.15 -8.56 -16.21
C SER A 165 -11.54 -9.56 -17.18
N ASN A 166 -12.26 -9.95 -18.24
CA ASN A 166 -11.77 -10.85 -19.28
C ASN A 166 -11.30 -10.10 -20.55
N ASP A 167 -11.28 -8.77 -20.54
CA ASP A 167 -10.75 -7.96 -21.66
C ASP A 167 -9.22 -8.02 -21.66
N SER A 168 -8.63 -8.30 -22.82
CA SER A 168 -7.16 -8.33 -23.01
C SER A 168 -6.57 -7.01 -23.53
N THR A 169 -7.38 -5.96 -23.69
CA THR A 169 -6.98 -4.69 -24.33
C THR A 169 -7.10 -3.48 -23.41
N HIS A 170 -8.01 -3.54 -22.42
CA HIS A 170 -8.28 -2.43 -21.52
C HIS A 170 -8.12 -2.84 -20.05
N PHE A 171 -7.85 -1.84 -19.21
CA PHE A 171 -7.75 -2.03 -17.76
C PHE A 171 -9.00 -1.50 -17.06
N GLY A 172 -9.25 -2.02 -15.85
CA GLY A 172 -10.40 -1.65 -15.06
C GLY A 172 -10.03 -0.95 -13.76
N ARG A 173 -9.39 0.23 -13.83
CA ARG A 173 -9.03 1.05 -12.67
C ARG A 173 -7.95 0.39 -11.82
N VAL A 174 -6.72 0.48 -12.31
CA VAL A 174 -5.53 -0.16 -11.74
C VAL A 174 -5.16 0.47 -10.39
N ALA A 175 -5.08 -0.35 -9.35
CA ALA A 175 -4.75 0.08 -7.99
C ALA A 175 -3.23 0.24 -7.79
N LYS A 176 -2.44 -0.74 -8.21
CA LYS A 176 -0.99 -0.77 -8.06
C LYS A 176 -0.36 -1.50 -9.24
N ILE A 177 0.88 -1.14 -9.53
CA ILE A 177 1.72 -1.77 -10.56
C ILE A 177 3.00 -2.25 -9.86
N ALA A 178 3.42 -3.47 -10.13
CA ALA A 178 4.70 -4.02 -9.62
C ALA A 178 5.44 -4.73 -10.75
N PHE A 179 6.75 -4.94 -10.61
CA PHE A 179 7.59 -5.35 -11.73
C PHE A 179 8.35 -6.65 -11.46
N ASP A 180 8.40 -7.51 -12.48
CA ASP A 180 9.41 -8.56 -12.64
C ASP A 180 10.34 -8.11 -13.78
N ALA A 181 11.24 -7.17 -13.47
CA ALA A 181 12.10 -6.50 -14.45
C ALA A 181 12.96 -7.49 -15.27
N PRO A 182 13.56 -8.57 -14.68
CA PRO A 182 14.30 -9.55 -15.47
C PRO A 182 13.48 -10.23 -16.57
N ARG A 183 12.14 -10.21 -16.46
CA ARG A 183 11.22 -10.78 -17.46
C ARG A 183 10.58 -9.73 -18.35
N GLY A 184 10.82 -8.45 -18.07
CA GLY A 184 10.14 -7.34 -18.74
C GLY A 184 8.63 -7.34 -18.51
N GLU A 185 8.17 -7.78 -17.32
CA GLU A 185 6.76 -7.92 -16.99
C GLU A 185 6.33 -6.96 -15.88
N ALA A 186 5.18 -6.30 -16.08
CA ALA A 186 4.50 -5.56 -15.02
C ALA A 186 3.22 -6.29 -14.61
N TYR A 187 3.02 -6.40 -13.31
CA TYR A 187 1.86 -7.00 -12.66
C TYR A 187 0.93 -5.90 -12.20
N LEU A 188 -0.27 -5.88 -12.72
CA LEU A 188 -1.28 -4.89 -12.43
C LEU A 188 -2.30 -5.47 -11.46
N ALA A 189 -2.47 -4.84 -10.30
CA ALA A 189 -3.64 -5.03 -9.47
C ALA A 189 -4.81 -4.31 -10.15
N ASP A 190 -5.40 -4.94 -11.14
CA ASP A 190 -6.47 -4.38 -11.96
C ASP A 190 -7.82 -4.64 -11.29
N GLY A 191 -8.08 -3.87 -10.21
CA GLY A 191 -8.99 -4.29 -9.17
C GLY A 191 -10.14 -3.37 -8.80
N TYR A 192 -10.11 -2.06 -9.04
CA TYR A 192 -11.21 -1.18 -8.66
C TYR A 192 -12.44 -1.32 -9.55
N GLY A 193 -12.23 -1.64 -10.82
CA GLY A 193 -13.30 -1.93 -11.77
C GLY A 193 -13.35 -3.41 -12.13
N ASN A 194 -12.20 -4.00 -12.45
CA ASN A 194 -12.02 -5.41 -12.74
C ASN A 194 -11.74 -6.21 -11.44
N LYS A 195 -11.68 -7.54 -11.56
CA LYS A 195 -11.42 -8.48 -10.46
C LYS A 195 -10.28 -9.43 -10.83
N ARG A 196 -9.13 -8.87 -11.17
CA ARG A 196 -8.02 -9.66 -11.70
C ARG A 196 -6.64 -9.10 -11.34
N VAL A 197 -5.67 -9.98 -11.47
CA VAL A 197 -4.27 -9.60 -11.74
C VAL A 197 -4.09 -9.66 -13.25
N ALA A 198 -3.57 -8.60 -13.87
CA ALA A 198 -3.17 -8.61 -15.27
C ALA A 198 -1.66 -8.44 -15.37
N VAL A 199 -1.01 -9.23 -16.24
CA VAL A 199 0.42 -9.14 -16.51
C VAL A 199 0.63 -8.62 -17.91
N ILE A 200 1.40 -7.54 -18.01
CA ILE A 200 1.69 -6.88 -19.29
C ILE A 200 3.18 -6.91 -19.61
N ASP A 201 3.51 -6.78 -20.85
CA ASP A 201 4.86 -6.47 -21.31
C ASP A 201 5.19 -4.99 -21.03
N MET A 202 6.30 -4.72 -20.33
CA MET A 202 6.68 -3.37 -19.88
C MET A 202 7.05 -2.41 -21.02
N GLY A 203 7.40 -2.92 -22.19
CA GLY A 203 7.76 -2.12 -23.35
C GLY A 203 6.55 -1.77 -24.21
N THR A 204 5.64 -2.70 -24.41
CA THR A 204 4.52 -2.58 -25.34
C THR A 204 3.17 -2.33 -24.67
N GLY A 205 3.05 -2.60 -23.38
CA GLY A 205 1.78 -2.56 -22.64
C GLY A 205 0.79 -3.67 -22.98
N LYS A 206 1.18 -4.63 -23.84
CA LYS A 206 0.30 -5.74 -24.22
C LYS A 206 0.07 -6.69 -23.08
N VAL A 207 -1.20 -7.04 -22.83
CA VAL A 207 -1.57 -8.07 -21.86
C VAL A 207 -1.05 -9.43 -22.32
N LYS A 208 -0.22 -10.06 -21.50
CA LYS A 208 0.35 -11.40 -21.73
C LYS A 208 -0.54 -12.49 -21.15
N ARG A 209 -1.11 -12.24 -19.99
CA ARG A 209 -2.02 -13.13 -19.25
C ARG A 209 -2.73 -12.38 -18.14
N PHE A 210 -3.78 -12.96 -17.60
CA PHE A 210 -4.49 -12.49 -16.41
C PHE A 210 -5.19 -13.65 -15.71
N TRP A 211 -5.54 -13.46 -14.45
CA TRP A 211 -6.27 -14.43 -13.65
C TRP A 211 -7.09 -13.78 -12.53
N GLY A 212 -8.11 -14.47 -12.07
CA GLY A 212 -8.93 -14.16 -10.92
C GLY A 212 -8.47 -14.89 -9.66
N ALA A 213 -9.28 -14.85 -8.61
CA ALA A 213 -9.02 -15.59 -7.38
C ALA A 213 -8.84 -17.10 -7.67
N TYR A 214 -7.93 -17.74 -6.93
CA TYR A 214 -7.55 -19.15 -7.06
C TYR A 214 -6.99 -19.55 -8.44
N GLY A 215 -6.62 -18.57 -9.28
CA GLY A 215 -6.18 -18.82 -10.65
C GLY A 215 -7.32 -19.06 -11.65
N ASN A 216 -8.54 -18.89 -11.22
CA ASN A 216 -9.72 -19.04 -12.07
C ASN A 216 -9.83 -17.93 -13.12
N THR A 217 -10.61 -18.16 -14.16
CA THR A 217 -11.07 -17.09 -15.04
C THR A 217 -11.81 -16.02 -14.21
N PRO A 218 -11.48 -14.73 -14.36
CA PRO A 218 -12.17 -13.68 -13.63
C PRO A 218 -13.67 -13.70 -13.86
N ASP A 219 -14.44 -13.47 -12.78
CA ASP A 219 -15.88 -13.42 -12.80
C ASP A 219 -16.37 -12.06 -12.27
N ASP A 220 -17.04 -11.29 -13.11
CA ASP A 220 -17.52 -9.94 -12.81
C ASP A 220 -18.86 -9.93 -12.04
N THR A 221 -19.46 -11.10 -11.80
CA THR A 221 -20.69 -11.20 -11.01
C THR A 221 -20.53 -10.51 -9.67
N ARG A 222 -21.48 -9.63 -9.34
CA ARG A 222 -21.46 -8.86 -8.10
C ARG A 222 -21.56 -9.79 -6.88
N LEU A 223 -20.59 -9.70 -6.00
CA LEU A 223 -20.63 -10.38 -4.72
C LEU A 223 -21.51 -9.61 -3.70
N PRO A 224 -22.21 -10.31 -2.81
CA PRO A 224 -22.87 -9.68 -1.67
C PRO A 224 -21.83 -9.00 -0.75
N PRO A 225 -22.22 -8.12 0.18
CA PRO A 225 -21.29 -7.56 1.17
C PRO A 225 -20.46 -8.65 1.86
N TYR A 226 -19.23 -8.32 2.26
CA TYR A 226 -18.38 -9.30 2.96
C TYR A 226 -19.01 -9.72 4.29
N ASP A 227 -19.13 -11.02 4.49
CA ASP A 227 -19.57 -11.65 5.72
C ASP A 227 -18.48 -12.60 6.22
N PRO A 228 -17.91 -12.37 7.43
CA PRO A 228 -16.85 -13.22 7.97
C PRO A 228 -17.31 -14.65 8.29
N SER A 229 -18.62 -14.90 8.43
CA SER A 229 -19.21 -16.21 8.68
C SER A 229 -19.54 -17.00 7.40
N ALA A 230 -19.57 -16.32 6.25
CA ALA A 230 -19.84 -16.95 4.97
C ALA A 230 -18.64 -17.76 4.45
N PRO A 231 -18.85 -18.74 3.56
CA PRO A 231 -17.78 -19.41 2.84
C PRO A 231 -16.90 -18.40 2.09
N LEU A 232 -15.61 -18.75 1.91
CA LEU A 232 -14.66 -17.89 1.20
C LEU A 232 -15.11 -17.69 -0.26
N ALA A 233 -15.15 -16.42 -0.67
CA ALA A 233 -15.50 -16.08 -2.05
C ALA A 233 -14.50 -16.69 -3.04
N GLN A 234 -15.01 -17.30 -4.10
CA GLN A 234 -14.20 -17.89 -5.16
C GLN A 234 -13.77 -16.87 -6.21
N GLN A 235 -14.17 -15.63 -6.04
CA GLN A 235 -13.76 -14.47 -6.84
C GLN A 235 -12.96 -13.50 -5.96
N PHE A 236 -12.13 -12.66 -6.60
CA PHE A 236 -11.66 -11.44 -5.97
C PHE A 236 -12.82 -10.47 -5.72
N ARG A 237 -12.69 -9.68 -4.67
CA ARG A 237 -13.59 -8.57 -4.38
C ARG A 237 -12.93 -7.25 -4.76
N ASN A 238 -13.69 -6.32 -5.30
CA ASN A 238 -13.16 -4.99 -5.63
C ASN A 238 -12.81 -4.17 -4.37
N PRO A 239 -11.59 -3.65 -4.27
CA PRO A 239 -10.50 -3.82 -5.22
C PRO A 239 -9.57 -5.01 -4.94
N VAL A 240 -9.01 -5.62 -6.00
CA VAL A 240 -7.69 -6.24 -5.94
C VAL A 240 -6.69 -5.10 -5.82
N HIS A 241 -5.97 -5.00 -4.71
CA HIS A 241 -5.29 -3.74 -4.36
C HIS A 241 -3.76 -3.78 -4.53
N CYS A 242 -3.16 -4.96 -4.46
CA CYS A 242 -1.75 -5.18 -4.80
C CYS A 242 -1.57 -6.52 -5.56
N ALA A 243 -0.48 -6.63 -6.33
CA ALA A 243 -0.05 -7.85 -7.00
C ALA A 243 1.47 -7.81 -7.18
N ASP A 244 2.20 -8.17 -6.13
CA ASP A 244 3.64 -7.93 -6.03
C ASP A 244 4.43 -9.24 -6.26
N PRO A 245 5.26 -9.32 -7.32
CA PRO A 245 6.16 -10.44 -7.53
C PRO A 245 7.34 -10.38 -6.55
N ALA A 246 7.63 -11.52 -5.92
CA ALA A 246 8.78 -11.70 -5.05
C ALA A 246 9.98 -12.30 -5.83
N ALA A 247 11.17 -12.19 -5.27
CA ALA A 247 12.41 -12.66 -5.90
C ALA A 247 12.41 -14.17 -6.21
N ASP A 248 11.70 -14.98 -5.43
CA ASP A 248 11.53 -16.42 -5.65
C ASP A 248 10.51 -16.79 -6.74
N GLY A 249 9.86 -15.78 -7.32
CA GLY A 249 8.90 -15.97 -8.40
C GLY A 249 7.47 -16.20 -7.98
N LEU A 250 7.18 -16.10 -6.70
CA LEU A 250 5.80 -16.07 -6.23
C LEU A 250 5.22 -14.65 -6.32
N VAL A 251 3.92 -14.57 -6.57
CA VAL A 251 3.16 -13.31 -6.68
C VAL A 251 2.18 -13.23 -5.53
N TYR A 252 2.27 -12.17 -4.74
CA TYR A 252 1.43 -11.94 -3.57
C TYR A 252 0.35 -10.93 -3.93
N VAL A 253 -0.92 -11.32 -3.75
CA VAL A 253 -2.08 -10.53 -4.21
C VAL A 253 -2.94 -10.12 -3.03
N CYS A 254 -3.18 -8.82 -2.90
CA CYS A 254 -4.06 -8.23 -1.91
C CYS A 254 -5.51 -8.27 -2.38
N ASP A 255 -6.28 -9.22 -1.90
CA ASP A 255 -7.74 -9.25 -2.08
C ASP A 255 -8.38 -8.51 -0.89
N ARG A 256 -8.35 -7.17 -0.98
CA ARG A 256 -8.52 -6.24 0.14
C ARG A 256 -9.81 -6.47 0.94
N PRO A 257 -11.03 -6.41 0.34
CA PRO A 257 -12.24 -6.56 1.13
C PRO A 257 -12.57 -8.01 1.51
N ASN A 258 -11.89 -9.01 0.93
CA ASN A 258 -11.96 -10.39 1.40
C ASN A 258 -10.99 -10.68 2.55
N ASN A 259 -10.25 -9.67 3.01
CA ASN A 259 -9.29 -9.78 4.13
C ASN A 259 -8.27 -10.90 3.92
N ARG A 260 -7.75 -11.08 2.69
CA ARG A 260 -6.82 -12.18 2.40
C ARG A 260 -5.68 -11.76 1.48
N ILE A 261 -4.55 -12.43 1.67
CA ILE A 261 -3.48 -12.48 0.69
C ILE A 261 -3.57 -13.82 -0.01
N GLN A 262 -3.64 -13.84 -1.33
CA GLN A 262 -3.46 -15.03 -2.14
C GLN A 262 -2.09 -15.03 -2.80
N VAL A 263 -1.43 -16.18 -2.82
CA VAL A 263 -0.12 -16.38 -3.42
C VAL A 263 -0.24 -17.25 -4.65
N PHE A 264 0.40 -16.83 -5.73
CA PHE A 264 0.36 -17.49 -7.02
C PHE A 264 1.78 -17.75 -7.55
N GLN A 265 1.91 -18.68 -8.47
CA GLN A 265 3.03 -18.72 -9.39
C GLN A 265 2.88 -17.58 -10.43
N ARG A 266 3.97 -17.28 -11.17
CA ARG A 266 3.98 -16.24 -12.21
C ARG A 266 2.95 -16.45 -13.32
N ASP A 267 2.56 -17.69 -13.56
CA ASP A 267 1.57 -18.07 -14.57
C ASP A 267 0.11 -17.95 -14.09
N GLY A 268 -0.08 -17.56 -12.83
CA GLY A 268 -1.40 -17.44 -12.20
C GLY A 268 -1.87 -18.70 -11.47
N LYS A 269 -1.07 -19.77 -11.42
CA LYS A 269 -1.43 -20.96 -10.65
C LYS A 269 -1.44 -20.64 -9.16
N PHE A 270 -2.57 -20.88 -8.50
CA PHE A 270 -2.74 -20.69 -7.06
C PHE A 270 -1.82 -21.60 -6.24
N VAL A 271 -1.22 -21.07 -5.18
CA VAL A 271 -0.33 -21.79 -4.28
C VAL A 271 -0.93 -21.92 -2.89
N LYS A 272 -1.30 -20.78 -2.28
CA LYS A 272 -1.82 -20.73 -0.90
C LYS A 272 -2.46 -19.38 -0.61
N GLU A 273 -3.14 -19.29 0.53
CA GLU A 273 -3.69 -18.02 1.03
C GLU A 273 -3.60 -17.92 2.54
N VAL A 274 -3.76 -16.70 3.05
CA VAL A 274 -3.96 -16.41 4.46
C VAL A 274 -5.02 -15.33 4.63
N ARG A 275 -5.83 -15.44 5.67
CA ARG A 275 -6.77 -14.39 6.07
C ARG A 275 -6.14 -13.52 7.16
N ILE A 276 -6.27 -12.21 7.00
CA ILE A 276 -5.79 -11.21 7.95
C ILE A 276 -6.98 -10.48 8.55
N ALA A 277 -7.04 -10.41 9.88
CA ALA A 277 -8.13 -9.75 10.61
C ALA A 277 -9.53 -10.09 10.03
N PRO A 278 -9.92 -11.36 9.97
CA PRO A 278 -11.07 -11.83 9.16
C PRO A 278 -12.42 -11.25 9.58
N LEU A 279 -12.51 -10.64 10.75
CA LEU A 279 -13.73 -9.98 11.23
C LEU A 279 -13.88 -8.53 10.71
N THR A 280 -12.85 -8.01 10.01
CA THR A 280 -12.88 -6.66 9.45
C THR A 280 -13.89 -6.57 8.30
N ARG A 281 -14.73 -5.54 8.34
CA ARG A 281 -15.76 -5.25 7.32
C ARG A 281 -15.43 -3.94 6.61
N GLY A 282 -16.30 -3.55 5.67
CA GLY A 282 -16.12 -2.33 4.87
C GLY A 282 -14.96 -2.47 3.89
N ASP A 283 -13.96 -1.60 4.02
CA ASP A 283 -12.82 -1.56 3.09
C ASP A 283 -11.85 -2.73 3.23
N GLY A 284 -12.01 -3.57 4.27
CA GLY A 284 -11.14 -4.72 4.51
C GLY A 284 -9.78 -4.34 5.12
N ALA A 285 -8.97 -5.38 5.41
CA ALA A 285 -7.71 -5.26 6.16
C ALA A 285 -6.44 -5.32 5.28
N VAL A 286 -6.51 -5.86 4.06
CA VAL A 286 -5.31 -6.16 3.25
C VAL A 286 -5.13 -5.08 2.17
N TRP A 287 -4.52 -3.95 2.56
CA TRP A 287 -4.47 -2.79 1.66
C TRP A 287 -3.26 -2.82 0.74
N ASP A 288 -2.05 -2.90 1.26
CA ASP A 288 -0.83 -2.92 0.45
C ASP A 288 0.27 -3.69 1.16
N ILE A 289 1.25 -4.20 0.39
CA ILE A 289 2.39 -4.94 0.92
C ILE A 289 3.72 -4.41 0.41
N ALA A 290 4.76 -4.66 1.21
CA ALA A 290 6.15 -4.51 0.81
C ALA A 290 6.98 -5.68 1.37
N PHE A 291 8.06 -6.04 0.70
CA PHE A 291 8.98 -7.07 1.17
C PHE A 291 10.19 -6.48 1.89
N SER A 292 10.75 -7.24 2.83
CA SER A 292 12.04 -6.89 3.41
C SER A 292 13.16 -6.93 2.37
N ARG A 293 14.22 -6.16 2.59
CA ARG A 293 15.28 -5.96 1.60
C ARG A 293 16.45 -6.95 1.71
N ASP A 294 16.35 -7.93 2.62
CA ASP A 294 17.27 -9.05 2.62
C ASP A 294 17.08 -9.92 1.36
N ALA A 295 18.14 -10.64 0.95
CA ALA A 295 18.15 -11.40 -0.31
C ALA A 295 17.04 -12.46 -0.39
N ALA A 296 16.59 -13.00 0.75
CA ALA A 296 15.50 -13.96 0.83
C ALA A 296 14.12 -13.30 0.87
N GLN A 297 14.05 -11.97 1.03
CA GLN A 297 12.81 -11.27 1.31
C GLN A 297 12.01 -11.97 2.42
N LYS A 298 12.69 -12.22 3.53
CA LYS A 298 12.17 -13.07 4.62
C LYS A 298 10.84 -12.56 5.19
N TYR A 299 10.70 -11.25 5.26
CA TYR A 299 9.52 -10.63 5.85
C TYR A 299 8.65 -9.95 4.80
N LEU A 300 7.35 -9.99 5.06
CA LEU A 300 6.33 -9.24 4.34
C LEU A 300 5.70 -8.26 5.33
N TYR A 301 5.64 -7.00 4.93
CA TYR A 301 4.98 -5.92 5.65
C TYR A 301 3.63 -5.65 4.99
N LEU A 302 2.56 -5.64 5.78
CA LEU A 302 1.20 -5.41 5.29
C LEU A 302 0.59 -4.18 5.95
N ALA A 303 0.21 -3.21 5.16
CA ALA A 303 -0.57 -2.05 5.60
C ALA A 303 -2.05 -2.43 5.75
N ASP A 304 -2.61 -2.17 6.92
CA ASP A 304 -4.04 -2.36 7.23
C ASP A 304 -4.66 -1.01 7.59
N GLY A 305 -5.24 -0.36 6.60
CA GLY A 305 -5.85 0.96 6.75
C GLY A 305 -7.21 0.95 7.42
N LYS A 306 -7.74 -0.21 7.80
CA LYS A 306 -8.98 -0.29 8.56
C LYS A 306 -8.75 -0.52 10.04
N ASN A 307 -7.68 -1.25 10.39
CA ASN A 307 -7.31 -1.51 11.77
C ASN A 307 -6.07 -0.71 12.22
N GLU A 308 -5.63 0.24 11.40
CA GLU A 308 -4.63 1.27 11.67
C GLU A 308 -3.30 0.71 12.17
N LYS A 309 -2.74 -0.24 11.40
CA LYS A 309 -1.46 -0.88 11.74
C LYS A 309 -0.72 -1.41 10.53
N VAL A 310 0.55 -1.73 10.75
CA VAL A 310 1.37 -2.51 9.82
C VAL A 310 1.68 -3.86 10.46
N TYR A 311 1.31 -4.94 9.79
CA TYR A 311 1.72 -6.29 10.18
C TYR A 311 3.12 -6.60 9.67
N VAL A 312 3.89 -7.32 10.48
CA VAL A 312 5.15 -7.95 10.13
C VAL A 312 4.93 -9.45 10.07
N MET A 313 5.06 -10.02 8.89
CA MET A 313 4.77 -11.42 8.63
C MET A 313 6.02 -12.15 8.17
N ASP A 314 6.14 -13.43 8.48
CA ASP A 314 7.05 -14.31 7.76
C ASP A 314 6.47 -14.57 6.37
N ARG A 315 7.22 -14.24 5.32
CA ARG A 315 6.72 -14.29 3.94
C ARG A 315 6.43 -15.71 3.46
N GLN A 316 7.25 -16.67 3.89
CA GLN A 316 7.10 -18.06 3.40
C GLN A 316 5.93 -18.76 4.06
N SER A 317 5.76 -18.64 5.37
CA SER A 317 4.66 -19.28 6.09
C SER A 317 3.36 -18.47 6.05
N LEU A 318 3.44 -17.16 5.77
CA LEU A 318 2.37 -16.16 5.91
C LEU A 318 1.91 -15.97 7.37
N GLU A 319 2.71 -16.42 8.33
CA GLU A 319 2.43 -16.21 9.75
C GLU A 319 2.59 -14.73 10.11
N VAL A 320 1.59 -14.16 10.79
CA VAL A 320 1.72 -12.85 11.44
C VAL A 320 2.58 -12.99 12.68
N LEU A 321 3.79 -12.44 12.63
CA LEU A 321 4.74 -12.46 13.75
C LEU A 321 4.37 -11.39 14.78
N THR A 322 4.13 -10.19 14.31
CA THR A 322 3.80 -9.03 15.13
C THR A 322 3.14 -7.95 14.27
N SER A 323 2.77 -6.84 14.88
CA SER A 323 2.33 -5.62 14.20
C SER A 323 2.81 -4.39 14.96
N PHE A 324 2.76 -3.22 14.34
CA PHE A 324 3.01 -1.94 14.99
C PHE A 324 2.06 -0.86 14.48
N GLY A 325 1.96 0.23 15.24
CA GLY A 325 1.03 1.33 14.98
C GLY A 325 -0.26 1.19 15.74
N ASP A 326 -1.06 2.25 15.73
CA ASP A 326 -2.39 2.31 16.34
C ASP A 326 -3.16 3.47 15.71
N GLY A 327 -4.47 3.54 15.94
CA GLY A 327 -5.30 4.65 15.44
C GLY A 327 -4.92 5.99 16.06
N GLY A 328 -4.73 7.01 15.22
CA GLY A 328 -4.44 8.36 15.68
C GLY A 328 -3.61 9.19 14.69
N ARG A 329 -3.19 10.38 15.15
CA ARG A 329 -2.47 11.35 14.30
C ARG A 329 -1.07 11.69 14.81
N GLN A 330 -0.64 11.09 15.93
CA GLN A 330 0.73 11.25 16.42
C GLN A 330 1.71 10.48 15.51
N PRO A 331 2.98 10.87 15.46
CA PRO A 331 3.99 10.07 14.76
C PRO A 331 3.96 8.61 15.25
N GLY A 332 3.99 7.67 14.29
CA GLY A 332 3.89 6.23 14.58
C GLY A 332 2.46 5.69 14.76
N GLN A 333 1.45 6.54 14.83
CA GLN A 333 0.04 6.20 14.72
C GLN A 333 -0.42 6.35 13.27
N PHE A 334 -1.59 5.80 12.92
CA PHE A 334 -2.13 5.81 11.58
C PHE A 334 -3.57 6.33 11.52
N PHE A 335 -3.91 6.89 10.37
CA PHE A 335 -5.27 7.15 9.94
C PHE A 335 -5.41 6.69 8.49
N ALA A 336 -6.06 5.55 8.29
CA ALA A 336 -6.24 4.92 6.98
C ALA A 336 -4.91 4.76 6.22
N VAL A 337 -3.94 4.04 6.85
CA VAL A 337 -2.67 3.70 6.19
C VAL A 337 -2.94 2.95 4.89
N HIS A 338 -2.43 3.49 3.76
CA HIS A 338 -2.87 3.07 2.43
C HIS A 338 -1.81 2.29 1.66
N SER A 339 -0.64 2.86 1.46
CA SER A 339 0.46 2.23 0.73
C SER A 339 1.71 2.13 1.59
N ILE A 340 2.57 1.18 1.23
CA ILE A 340 3.79 0.86 1.96
C ILE A 340 4.92 0.54 0.99
N ALA A 341 6.13 1.05 1.25
CA ALA A 341 7.34 0.75 0.51
C ALA A 341 8.54 0.62 1.43
N THR A 342 9.63 0.02 0.94
CA THR A 342 10.89 -0.13 1.67
C THR A 342 12.06 0.42 0.86
N ASP A 343 13.02 1.07 1.53
CA ASP A 343 14.29 1.49 0.93
C ASP A 343 15.39 0.41 1.07
N SER A 344 16.56 0.65 0.49
CA SER A 344 17.70 -0.29 0.51
C SER A 344 18.20 -0.59 1.92
N LYS A 345 17.95 0.29 2.89
CA LYS A 345 18.35 0.16 4.30
C LYS A 345 17.31 -0.58 5.14
N GLY A 346 16.18 -0.96 4.53
CA GLY A 346 15.07 -1.63 5.20
C GLY A 346 14.12 -0.69 5.97
N ASN A 347 14.24 0.63 5.81
CA ASN A 347 13.26 1.56 6.35
C ASN A 347 11.93 1.36 5.63
N ILE A 348 10.84 1.61 6.35
CA ILE A 348 9.48 1.57 5.81
C ILE A 348 8.96 2.99 5.62
N TYR A 349 8.29 3.21 4.51
CA TYR A 349 7.53 4.42 4.22
C TYR A 349 6.06 4.04 4.06
N THR A 350 5.17 4.80 4.72
CA THR A 350 3.72 4.59 4.65
C THR A 350 3.02 5.88 4.27
N THR A 351 1.92 5.75 3.53
CA THR A 351 1.05 6.87 3.19
C THR A 351 -0.32 6.69 3.79
N GLU A 352 -1.03 7.79 4.01
CA GLU A 352 -2.35 7.80 4.59
C GLU A 352 -3.34 8.49 3.67
N THR A 353 -4.45 7.80 3.39
CA THR A 353 -5.54 8.31 2.55
C THR A 353 -6.64 8.97 3.38
N TYR A 354 -7.74 9.33 2.73
CA TYR A 354 -8.85 10.08 3.35
C TYR A 354 -8.33 11.31 4.09
N GLU A 355 -8.68 11.45 5.36
CA GLU A 355 -8.28 12.58 6.21
C GLU A 355 -6.89 12.38 6.87
N GLY A 356 -6.21 11.27 6.60
CA GLY A 356 -4.83 11.05 7.06
C GLY A 356 -3.86 12.02 6.41
N LYS A 357 -3.90 12.13 5.07
CA LYS A 357 -3.18 13.12 4.26
C LYS A 357 -1.70 13.25 4.62
N ARG A 358 -1.04 12.13 4.88
CA ARG A 358 0.28 12.11 5.50
C ARG A 358 1.19 11.04 4.88
N LEU A 359 2.49 11.27 4.99
CA LEU A 359 3.58 10.35 4.68
C LEU A 359 4.43 10.19 5.95
N GLN A 360 4.79 8.96 6.31
CA GLN A 360 5.65 8.68 7.46
C GLN A 360 6.82 7.76 7.08
N LYS A 361 7.96 7.95 7.74
CA LYS A 361 9.14 7.08 7.67
C LYS A 361 9.33 6.34 8.99
N PHE A 362 9.56 5.04 8.89
CA PHE A 362 9.91 4.18 10.01
C PHE A 362 11.33 3.64 9.80
N ARG A 363 12.26 4.06 10.65
CA ARG A 363 13.65 3.62 10.59
C ARG A 363 13.76 2.17 11.05
N PHE A 364 14.43 1.36 10.27
CA PHE A 364 14.73 -0.03 10.61
C PHE A 364 15.82 -0.07 11.70
N LEU A 365 15.55 -0.74 12.81
CA LEU A 365 16.44 -0.87 13.97
C LEU A 365 17.10 -2.26 14.06
N GLY A 366 17.05 -3.02 12.97
CA GLY A 366 17.49 -4.41 12.97
C GLY A 366 16.41 -5.38 13.41
N THR A 367 16.72 -6.68 13.28
CA THR A 367 15.86 -7.77 13.72
C THR A 367 16.20 -8.15 15.16
N GLY A 368 15.20 -8.39 15.98
CA GLY A 368 15.41 -8.73 17.38
C GLY A 368 14.13 -9.24 18.06
N SER A 369 14.20 -9.48 19.37
CA SER A 369 13.05 -9.92 20.14
C SER A 369 12.01 -8.82 20.28
N VAL A 370 10.77 -9.12 19.92
CA VAL A 370 9.61 -8.22 20.03
C VAL A 370 8.42 -9.00 20.59
N LYS A 371 7.43 -8.27 21.10
CA LYS A 371 6.18 -8.87 21.54
C LYS A 371 5.43 -9.47 20.34
N ARG A 372 5.03 -10.73 20.45
CA ARG A 372 4.15 -11.36 19.47
C ARG A 372 2.79 -10.67 19.45
N GLY A 373 2.20 -10.56 18.26
CA GLY A 373 0.89 -9.93 18.02
C GLY A 373 0.98 -8.43 17.84
N HIS A 374 1.53 -7.68 18.78
CA HIS A 374 1.62 -6.21 18.64
C HIS A 374 2.75 -5.62 19.50
N GLN A 375 3.68 -4.92 18.87
CA GLN A 375 4.82 -4.29 19.54
C GLN A 375 4.56 -2.83 19.98
N GLY A 376 3.36 -2.32 19.76
CA GLY A 376 2.96 -0.96 20.13
C GLY A 376 3.24 0.08 19.05
N VAL A 377 3.16 1.34 19.44
CA VAL A 377 3.51 2.49 18.57
C VAL A 377 5.03 2.65 18.57
N PRO A 378 5.68 2.68 17.40
CA PRO A 378 7.14 2.75 17.31
C PRO A 378 7.66 4.20 17.49
N TRP A 379 7.57 4.72 18.71
CA TRP A 379 8.06 6.06 19.06
C TRP A 379 9.53 6.23 18.72
N PRO A 380 10.00 7.49 18.49
CA PRO A 380 11.40 7.77 18.29
C PRO A 380 12.22 7.29 19.49
N THR A 381 13.21 6.45 19.24
CA THR A 381 14.20 6.18 20.27
C THR A 381 15.12 7.40 20.39
N THR A 382 15.21 8.03 21.57
CA THR A 382 16.32 8.95 21.85
C THR A 382 17.60 8.19 21.57
N ALA A 383 18.51 8.77 20.78
CA ALA A 383 19.82 8.22 20.62
C ALA A 383 20.39 8.00 22.04
N ALA A 384 20.85 6.78 22.34
CA ALA A 384 21.58 6.57 23.57
C ALA A 384 22.68 7.63 23.64
N PRO A 385 22.88 8.32 24.80
CA PRO A 385 23.94 9.30 24.91
C PRO A 385 25.24 8.62 24.49
N ALA A 386 25.96 9.24 23.55
CA ALA A 386 27.24 8.74 23.12
C ALA A 386 28.07 8.49 24.38
N ALA A 387 28.56 7.26 24.55
CA ALA A 387 29.43 6.94 25.67
C ALA A 387 30.60 7.95 25.61
N ARG A 388 30.67 8.80 26.58
CA ARG A 388 31.84 9.69 26.75
C ARG A 388 33.06 8.78 26.91
N ARG A 389 33.93 8.79 25.94
CA ARG A 389 35.27 8.20 26.06
C ARG A 389 36.12 9.06 26.94
#